data_ff0f51c6091332f8f147bea0721daec2
#
_entry.id   ff0f51c6091332f8f147bea0721daec2
#
_cell.length_a   1.000
_cell.length_b   1.000
_cell.length_c   1.000
_cell.angle_alpha   90.00
_cell.angle_beta   90.00
_cell.angle_gamma   90.00
#
_symmetry.space_group_name_H-M   'P 1'
#
loop_
_entity.id
_entity.type
_entity.pdbx_description
1 polymer ?
#
loop_
_entity_poly.entity_id
_entity_poly.type
_entity_poly.pdbx_seq_one_letter_code
_entity_poly.pdbx_strand_id
1 'polypeptide(L)'
;MSIGKKSRKQVNSVRTQVFQRDGHVCVVAHTAYGAQCSDELTIQHRVTRGMGSSARFDEPKHLLSMCGYHNFLDTADSVFRDFCVARGYSVKRWAALSAGVIPVHYADGWFLLQGIERVEVYNVEASRLMKEVYGE
;
A
#
# COMPACT_ATOMS: atom_id res chain seq x y z
N MET A 1 -27.62 9.21 5.10
CA MET A 1 -26.32 8.52 5.13
C MET A 1 -25.21 9.52 4.86
N SER A 2 -24.16 9.48 5.66
CA SER A 2 -23.04 10.39 5.47
C SER A 2 -22.18 9.92 4.31
N ILE A 3 -21.96 10.81 3.34
CA ILE A 3 -21.09 10.53 2.19
C ILE A 3 -19.66 10.81 2.59
N GLY A 4 -18.77 9.88 2.30
CA GLY A 4 -17.35 10.05 2.57
C GLY A 4 -16.88 9.65 3.95
N LYS A 5 -17.76 9.29 4.85
CA LYS A 5 -17.39 8.75 6.16
C LYS A 5 -17.88 7.31 6.30
N LYS A 6 -16.96 6.43 6.66
CA LYS A 6 -17.30 5.04 6.97
C LYS A 6 -17.68 4.92 8.43
N SER A 7 -18.66 4.07 8.75
CA SER A 7 -18.95 3.73 10.12
C SER A 7 -17.78 2.99 10.74
N ARG A 8 -17.71 2.92 12.08
CA ARG A 8 -16.68 2.14 12.78
C ARG A 8 -16.65 0.69 12.29
N LYS A 9 -17.83 0.09 12.09
CA LYS A 9 -17.94 -1.29 11.62
C LYS A 9 -17.34 -1.45 10.21
N GLN A 10 -17.63 -0.49 9.32
CA GLN A 10 -17.08 -0.53 7.96
C GLN A 10 -15.56 -0.36 7.95
N VAL A 11 -15.02 0.53 8.75
CA VAL A 11 -13.59 0.73 8.88
C VAL A 11 -12.90 -0.54 9.39
N ASN A 12 -13.46 -1.17 10.43
CA ASN A 12 -12.92 -2.41 10.98
C ASN A 12 -12.97 -3.54 9.96
N SER A 13 -14.03 -3.62 9.16
CA SER A 13 -14.16 -4.63 8.11
C SER A 13 -13.11 -4.45 7.03
N VAL A 14 -12.88 -3.23 6.57
CA VAL A 14 -11.84 -2.94 5.57
C VAL A 14 -10.46 -3.29 6.12
N ARG A 15 -10.17 -2.89 7.34
CA ARG A 15 -8.91 -3.20 8.02
C ARG A 15 -8.68 -4.71 8.08
N THR A 16 -9.69 -5.46 8.50
CA THR A 16 -9.61 -6.92 8.57
C THR A 16 -9.35 -7.53 7.20
N GLN A 17 -10.03 -7.06 6.17
CA GLN A 17 -9.87 -7.54 4.81
C GLN A 17 -8.45 -7.30 4.28
N VAL A 18 -7.89 -6.12 4.56
CA VAL A 18 -6.52 -5.79 4.13
C VAL A 18 -5.52 -6.71 4.83
N PHE A 19 -5.65 -6.91 6.14
CA PHE A 19 -4.75 -7.81 6.86
C PHE A 19 -4.84 -9.24 6.34
N GLN A 20 -6.05 -9.73 6.07
CA GLN A 20 -6.24 -11.08 5.52
C GLN A 20 -5.60 -11.21 4.13
N ARG A 21 -5.85 -10.23 3.26
CA ARG A 21 -5.27 -10.21 1.92
C ARG A 21 -3.74 -10.28 1.97
N ASP A 22 -3.14 -9.54 2.90
CA ASP A 22 -1.69 -9.40 3.00
C ASP A 22 -1.04 -10.42 3.94
N GLY A 23 -1.81 -11.41 4.40
CA GLY A 23 -1.28 -12.52 5.19
C GLY A 23 -0.90 -12.18 6.62
N HIS A 24 -1.44 -11.09 7.17
CA HIS A 24 -1.17 -10.65 8.55
C HIS A 24 0.31 -10.41 8.83
N VAL A 25 1.06 -9.94 7.83
CA VAL A 25 2.47 -9.58 7.99
C VAL A 25 2.71 -8.20 7.39
N CYS A 26 3.77 -7.56 7.84
CA CYS A 26 4.22 -6.30 7.25
C CYS A 26 4.67 -6.57 5.81
N VAL A 27 4.20 -5.78 4.86
CA VAL A 27 4.52 -5.96 3.45
C VAL A 27 6.04 -5.84 3.18
N VAL A 28 6.78 -5.19 4.08
CA VAL A 28 8.23 -5.00 3.96
C VAL A 28 9.02 -6.17 4.57
N ALA A 29 8.34 -7.08 5.28
CA ALA A 29 9.02 -8.10 6.08
C ALA A 29 9.95 -9.01 5.27
N HIS A 30 9.66 -9.24 3.99
CA HIS A 30 10.47 -10.11 3.13
C HIS A 30 11.66 -9.37 2.49
N THR A 31 11.81 -8.06 2.75
CA THR A 31 12.88 -7.26 2.18
C THR A 31 14.04 -7.10 3.15
N ALA A 32 15.09 -6.40 2.72
CA ALA A 32 16.22 -6.09 3.59
C ALA A 32 15.81 -5.28 4.84
N TYR A 33 14.69 -4.59 4.78
CA TYR A 33 14.17 -3.83 5.93
C TYR A 33 13.41 -4.71 6.92
N GLY A 34 13.16 -5.97 6.59
CA GLY A 34 12.33 -6.86 7.42
C GLY A 34 12.82 -7.07 8.84
N ALA A 35 14.14 -7.05 9.03
CA ALA A 35 14.72 -7.24 10.36
C ALA A 35 14.35 -6.14 11.36
N GLN A 36 13.87 -5.01 10.87
CA GLN A 36 13.53 -3.85 11.69
C GLN A 36 12.03 -3.71 11.95
N CYS A 37 11.22 -4.70 11.52
CA CYS A 37 9.78 -4.66 11.75
C CYS A 37 9.46 -4.60 13.24
N SER A 38 8.53 -3.71 13.62
CA SER A 38 7.96 -3.71 14.95
C SER A 38 6.86 -4.76 15.05
N ASP A 39 6.43 -5.06 16.28
CA ASP A 39 5.42 -6.10 16.52
C ASP A 39 4.01 -5.68 16.15
N GLU A 40 3.75 -4.37 16.15
CA GLU A 40 2.42 -3.87 15.87
C GLU A 40 2.19 -3.77 14.36
N LEU A 41 1.09 -4.35 13.90
CA LEU A 41 0.70 -4.26 12.50
C LEU A 41 -0.34 -3.14 12.35
N THR A 42 -0.11 -2.27 11.37
CA THR A 42 -0.96 -1.12 11.11
C THR A 42 -1.38 -1.10 9.63
N ILE A 43 -2.25 -0.16 9.29
CA ILE A 43 -2.66 0.07 7.91
C ILE A 43 -1.83 1.20 7.33
N GLN A 44 -1.11 0.90 6.25
CA GLN A 44 -0.38 1.89 5.45
C GLN A 44 -1.32 2.42 4.37
N HIS A 45 -1.46 3.73 4.31
CA HIS A 45 -2.10 4.39 3.16
C HIS A 45 -1.06 4.56 2.08
N ARG A 46 -1.25 3.91 0.93
CA ARG A 46 -0.31 4.00 -0.20
C ARG A 46 -0.17 5.44 -0.68
N VAL A 47 -1.27 6.18 -0.70
CA VAL A 47 -1.26 7.62 -0.98
C VAL A 47 -1.32 8.34 0.35
N THR A 48 -0.33 9.18 0.64
CA THR A 48 -0.31 9.96 1.87
C THR A 48 -1.58 10.79 1.95
N ARG A 49 -2.32 10.65 3.05
CA ARG A 49 -3.60 11.35 3.23
C ARG A 49 -3.39 12.86 3.29
N GLY A 50 -2.39 13.31 4.02
CA GLY A 50 -2.11 14.72 4.18
C GLY A 50 -3.27 15.48 4.79
N MET A 51 -3.28 16.80 4.62
CA MET A 51 -4.40 17.62 5.03
C MET A 51 -5.53 17.46 4.01
N GLY A 52 -6.76 17.32 4.50
CA GLY A 52 -7.90 17.13 3.62
C GLY A 52 -7.97 15.74 3.01
N SER A 53 -7.72 14.73 3.80
CA SER A 53 -7.79 13.34 3.35
C SER A 53 -9.15 13.02 2.70
N SER A 54 -9.13 12.18 1.67
CA SER A 54 -10.32 11.77 0.94
C SER A 54 -10.67 10.32 1.25
N ALA A 55 -11.95 10.06 1.49
CA ALA A 55 -12.45 8.71 1.74
C ALA A 55 -12.17 7.75 0.58
N ARG A 56 -12.00 8.25 -0.65
CA ARG A 56 -11.69 7.39 -1.80
C ARG A 56 -10.32 6.72 -1.68
N PHE A 57 -9.43 7.25 -0.85
CA PHE A 57 -8.13 6.64 -0.60
C PHE A 57 -8.15 5.65 0.58
N ASP A 58 -9.33 5.38 1.13
CA ASP A 58 -9.53 4.37 2.17
C ASP A 58 -10.06 3.04 1.59
N GLU A 59 -10.14 2.91 0.26
CA GLU A 59 -10.49 1.64 -0.36
C GLU A 59 -9.32 0.65 -0.25
N PRO A 60 -9.61 -0.67 -0.22
CA PRO A 60 -8.56 -1.68 -0.04
C PRO A 60 -7.37 -1.59 -1.00
N LYS A 61 -7.60 -1.15 -2.25
CA LYS A 61 -6.49 -1.01 -3.22
C LYS A 61 -5.49 0.07 -2.83
N HIS A 62 -5.87 0.97 -1.94
CA HIS A 62 -5.01 2.05 -1.44
C HIS A 62 -4.37 1.72 -0.11
N LEU A 63 -4.61 0.53 0.43
CA LEU A 63 -4.21 0.17 1.78
C LEU A 63 -3.35 -1.10 1.78
N LEU A 64 -2.36 -1.13 2.66
CA LEU A 64 -1.47 -2.27 2.84
C LEU A 64 -1.27 -2.53 4.33
N SER A 65 -0.94 -3.77 4.68
CA SER A 65 -0.49 -4.06 6.02
C SER A 65 0.98 -3.70 6.15
N MET A 66 1.32 -2.91 7.17
CA MET A 66 2.69 -2.48 7.41
C MET A 66 2.87 -2.28 8.90
N CYS A 67 4.02 -2.71 9.44
CA CYS A 67 4.26 -2.52 10.87
C CYS A 67 4.36 -1.03 11.22
N GLY A 68 4.14 -0.71 12.48
CA GLY A 68 4.13 0.68 12.95
C GLY A 68 5.43 1.42 12.66
N TYR A 69 6.57 0.74 12.82
CA TYR A 69 7.86 1.36 12.55
C TYR A 69 8.02 1.76 11.09
N HIS A 70 7.75 0.84 10.15
CA HIS A 70 7.90 1.14 8.73
C HIS A 70 6.84 2.10 8.23
N ASN A 71 5.64 2.06 8.78
CA ASN A 71 4.61 3.04 8.45
C ASN A 71 5.06 4.46 8.83
N PHE A 72 5.66 4.59 10.01
CA PHE A 72 6.25 5.85 10.44
C PHE A 72 7.44 6.24 9.54
N LEU A 73 8.32 5.28 9.25
CA LEU A 73 9.54 5.53 8.50
C LEU A 73 9.25 6.00 7.07
N ASP A 74 8.16 5.56 6.48
CA ASP A 74 7.74 5.97 5.14
C ASP A 74 7.56 7.48 5.03
N THR A 75 7.17 8.14 6.11
CA THR A 75 7.02 9.61 6.12
C THR A 75 8.26 10.32 6.65
N ALA A 76 9.08 9.63 7.44
CA ALA A 76 10.21 10.24 8.14
C ALA A 76 11.55 10.11 7.43
N ASP A 77 11.68 9.18 6.49
CA ASP A 77 12.96 8.86 5.86
C ASP A 77 12.78 8.80 4.33
N SER A 78 13.44 9.72 3.63
CA SER A 78 13.29 9.84 2.18
C SER A 78 13.85 8.65 1.42
N VAL A 79 14.92 8.02 1.93
CA VAL A 79 15.49 6.83 1.28
C VAL A 79 14.52 5.66 1.36
N PHE A 80 13.94 5.44 2.54
CA PHE A 80 12.93 4.39 2.69
C PHE A 80 11.67 4.72 1.87
N ARG A 81 11.26 5.97 1.82
CA ARG A 81 10.13 6.40 1.01
C ARG A 81 10.35 6.06 -0.46
N ASP A 82 11.54 6.33 -0.99
CA ASP A 82 11.87 6.00 -2.37
C ASP A 82 11.82 4.49 -2.61
N PHE A 83 12.29 3.72 -1.65
CA PHE A 83 12.17 2.25 -1.70
C PHE A 83 10.69 1.84 -1.76
N CYS A 84 9.86 2.44 -0.93
CA CYS A 84 8.42 2.14 -0.89
C CYS A 84 7.75 2.49 -2.23
N VAL A 85 8.09 3.61 -2.82
CA VAL A 85 7.54 4.00 -4.13
C VAL A 85 7.96 2.98 -5.19
N ALA A 86 9.22 2.57 -5.20
CA ALA A 86 9.73 1.60 -6.17
C ALA A 86 9.05 0.23 -6.05
N ARG A 87 8.54 -0.12 -4.89
CA ARG A 87 7.87 -1.41 -4.63
C ARG A 87 6.35 -1.31 -4.66
N GLY A 88 5.80 -0.13 -4.91
CA GLY A 88 4.36 0.09 -4.93
C GLY A 88 3.73 0.22 -3.55
N TYR A 89 4.52 0.21 -2.49
CA TYR A 89 4.01 0.38 -1.12
C TYR A 89 3.52 1.79 -0.86
N SER A 90 4.10 2.75 -1.57
CA SER A 90 3.70 4.15 -1.54
C SER A 90 3.51 4.63 -2.95
N VAL A 91 2.53 5.49 -3.14
CA VAL A 91 2.18 6.06 -4.44
C VAL A 91 2.31 7.56 -4.34
N LYS A 92 3.04 8.16 -5.26
CA LYS A 92 3.18 9.62 -5.30
C LYS A 92 1.81 10.25 -5.50
N ARG A 93 1.57 11.36 -4.80
CA ARG A 93 0.23 11.97 -4.76
C ARG A 93 -0.31 12.30 -6.14
N TRP A 94 0.54 12.77 -7.06
CA TRP A 94 0.11 13.07 -8.42
C TRP A 94 -0.29 11.84 -9.21
N ALA A 95 0.10 10.64 -8.77
CA ALA A 95 -0.24 9.38 -9.40
C ALA A 95 -1.36 8.63 -8.66
N ALA A 96 -2.02 9.28 -7.71
CA ALA A 96 -2.99 8.63 -6.83
C ALA A 96 -4.11 7.90 -7.57
N LEU A 97 -4.60 8.48 -8.67
CA LEU A 97 -5.68 7.86 -9.44
C LEU A 97 -5.23 6.63 -10.22
N SER A 98 -3.93 6.44 -10.35
CA SER A 98 -3.35 5.27 -11.02
C SER A 98 -3.01 4.14 -10.06
N ALA A 99 -3.35 4.24 -8.78
CA ALA A 99 -2.96 3.26 -7.77
C ALA A 99 -3.37 1.84 -8.14
N GLY A 100 -4.52 1.67 -8.81
CA GLY A 100 -5.01 0.35 -9.22
C GLY A 100 -4.15 -0.34 -10.27
N VAL A 101 -3.32 0.40 -11.01
CA VAL A 101 -2.40 -0.16 -12.01
C VAL A 101 -0.93 -0.07 -11.59
N ILE A 102 -0.66 0.42 -10.39
CA ILE A 102 0.69 0.41 -9.82
C ILE A 102 0.87 -0.90 -9.05
N PRO A 103 1.75 -1.80 -9.53
CA PRO A 103 1.92 -3.09 -8.88
C PRO A 103 2.60 -2.97 -7.51
N VAL A 104 2.31 -3.94 -6.66
CA VAL A 104 2.86 -4.03 -5.31
C VAL A 104 3.72 -5.28 -5.22
N HIS A 105 4.91 -5.15 -4.66
CA HIS A 105 5.84 -6.26 -4.51
C HIS A 105 5.64 -6.97 -3.16
N TYR A 106 5.18 -8.22 -3.24
CA TYR A 106 5.03 -9.10 -2.09
C TYR A 106 6.13 -10.15 -2.09
N ALA A 107 6.21 -10.95 -1.02
CA ALA A 107 7.19 -12.02 -0.93
C ALA A 107 7.07 -13.03 -2.09
N ASP A 108 5.85 -13.22 -2.60
CA ASP A 108 5.57 -14.19 -3.66
C ASP A 108 5.45 -13.56 -5.06
N GLY A 109 5.80 -12.29 -5.22
CA GLY A 109 5.84 -11.65 -6.53
C GLY A 109 5.15 -10.31 -6.58
N TRP A 110 4.86 -9.87 -7.80
CA TRP A 110 4.20 -8.59 -8.06
C TRP A 110 2.71 -8.79 -8.29
N PHE A 111 1.90 -7.90 -7.71
CA PHE A 111 0.45 -8.01 -7.78
C PHE A 111 -0.20 -6.66 -7.98
N LEU A 112 -1.28 -6.63 -8.76
CA LEU A 112 -2.21 -5.51 -8.75
C LEU A 112 -3.25 -5.76 -7.67
N LEU A 113 -3.62 -4.72 -6.95
CA LEU A 113 -4.62 -4.83 -5.90
C LEU A 113 -6.00 -4.51 -6.47
N GLN A 114 -6.89 -5.50 -6.43
CA GLN A 114 -8.29 -5.36 -6.86
C GLN A 114 -9.18 -5.65 -5.65
N GLY A 115 -9.38 -4.62 -4.83
CA GLY A 115 -10.10 -4.77 -3.57
C GLY A 115 -9.35 -5.70 -2.63
N ILE A 116 -10.01 -6.77 -2.23
CA ILE A 116 -9.43 -7.78 -1.33
C ILE A 116 -8.65 -8.85 -2.07
N GLU A 117 -8.57 -8.77 -3.39
CA GLU A 117 -7.85 -9.74 -4.20
C GLU A 117 -6.55 -9.16 -4.71
N ARG A 118 -5.57 -10.06 -4.92
CA ARG A 118 -4.31 -9.73 -5.56
C ARG A 118 -4.29 -10.43 -6.91
N VAL A 119 -3.98 -9.70 -7.97
CA VAL A 119 -3.86 -10.26 -9.31
C VAL A 119 -2.39 -10.25 -9.70
N GLU A 120 -1.83 -11.44 -9.86
CA GLU A 120 -0.39 -11.56 -10.16
C GLU A 120 -0.04 -10.95 -11.52
N VAL A 121 1.10 -10.25 -11.57
CA VAL A 121 1.70 -9.81 -12.82
C VAL A 121 3.17 -10.22 -12.82
N TYR A 122 3.72 -10.52 -13.99
CA TYR A 122 5.12 -10.90 -14.08
C TYR A 122 6.05 -9.69 -13.96
N ASN A 123 7.31 -9.94 -13.68
CA ASN A 123 8.29 -8.87 -13.47
C ASN A 123 8.35 -7.89 -14.64
N VAL A 124 8.31 -8.41 -15.87
CA VAL A 124 8.34 -7.56 -17.08
C VAL A 124 7.14 -6.63 -17.13
N GLU A 125 5.95 -7.18 -16.82
CA GLU A 125 4.72 -6.41 -16.79
C GLU A 125 4.74 -5.37 -15.67
N ALA A 126 5.24 -5.74 -14.50
CA ALA A 126 5.34 -4.80 -13.37
C ALA A 126 6.25 -3.62 -13.73
N SER A 127 7.40 -3.90 -14.36
CA SER A 127 8.31 -2.84 -14.82
C SER A 127 7.64 -1.92 -15.83
N ARG A 128 6.90 -2.50 -16.77
CA ARG A 128 6.19 -1.73 -17.80
C ARG A 128 5.15 -0.81 -17.17
N LEU A 129 4.38 -1.33 -16.24
CA LEU A 129 3.35 -0.54 -15.55
C LEU A 129 3.96 0.60 -14.76
N MET A 130 5.07 0.35 -14.07
CA MET A 130 5.77 1.40 -13.32
C MET A 130 6.26 2.51 -14.25
N LYS A 131 6.83 2.13 -15.40
CA LYS A 131 7.28 3.12 -16.40
C LYS A 131 6.14 3.93 -16.95
N GLU A 132 5.00 3.29 -17.23
CA GLU A 132 3.84 4.00 -17.75
C GLU A 132 3.34 5.08 -16.78
N VAL A 133 3.39 4.79 -15.48
CA VAL A 133 2.90 5.74 -14.47
C VAL A 133 3.94 6.81 -14.18
N TYR A 134 5.20 6.42 -13.96
CA TYR A 134 6.24 7.33 -13.47
C TYR A 134 7.17 7.85 -14.56
N GLY A 135 7.06 7.36 -15.78
CA GLY A 135 7.82 7.88 -16.91
C GLY A 135 9.28 7.45 -17.00
N GLU A 136 9.66 6.39 -16.34
CA GLU A 136 11.05 5.93 -16.32
C GLU A 136 11.26 4.70 -17.18
#